data_aff554e45dff6f1ae99d5b958712c51c
#
_entry.id   aff554e45dff6f1ae99d5b958712c51c
#
_cell.length_a   1.000
_cell.length_b   1.000
_cell.length_c   1.000
_cell.angle_alpha   90.00
_cell.angle_beta   90.00
_cell.angle_gamma   90.00
#
_symmetry.space_group_name_H-M   'P 1'
#
loop_
_entity.id
_entity.type
_entity.pdbx_description
1 polymer ?
#
loop_
_entity_poly.entity_id
_entity_poly.type
_entity_poly.pdbx_seq_one_letter_code
_entity_poly.pdbx_strand_id
1 'polypeptide(L)'
;IHVKSSNIKPLKISKKFFVSCQDEFPLMFAISCLLPGISVFRGIEDLANKESNRIKEMGKILKQIGIKFFASKDEMRIYGNPYLKIKNKKINVSGIFDHRILMSAAILSLLTGINSKLKNFEQVGTSCPNFLSTIFKLVGRFEREN
;
A
#
# COMPACT_ATOMS: atom_id res chain seq x y z
N ILE A 1 11.92 -14.69 -14.24
CA ILE A 1 11.35 -13.31 -14.21
C ILE A 1 12.51 -12.35 -14.42
N HIS A 2 12.39 -11.47 -15.40
CA HIS A 2 13.32 -10.36 -15.60
C HIS A 2 12.75 -9.08 -15.02
N VAL A 3 13.47 -8.45 -14.09
CA VAL A 3 13.10 -7.15 -13.52
C VAL A 3 14.17 -6.13 -13.93
N LYS A 4 13.73 -5.04 -14.54
CA LYS A 4 14.60 -3.94 -14.96
C LYS A 4 14.14 -2.64 -14.34
N SER A 5 15.07 -1.85 -13.83
CA SER A 5 14.78 -0.49 -13.37
C SER A 5 14.24 0.36 -14.53
N SER A 6 13.19 1.14 -14.26
CA SER A 6 12.56 2.02 -15.24
C SER A 6 11.90 3.21 -14.55
N ASN A 7 11.66 4.29 -15.32
CA ASN A 7 10.86 5.42 -14.86
C ASN A 7 9.37 5.04 -14.88
N ILE A 8 8.83 4.66 -13.75
CA ILE A 8 7.42 4.28 -13.63
C ILE A 8 6.55 5.53 -13.75
N LYS A 9 5.58 5.48 -14.67
CA LYS A 9 4.57 6.54 -14.85
C LYS A 9 3.38 6.31 -13.91
N PRO A 10 2.56 7.36 -13.63
CA PRO A 10 1.31 7.20 -12.90
C PRO A 10 0.42 6.13 -13.50
N LEU A 11 -0.19 5.32 -12.65
CA LEU A 11 -1.02 4.20 -13.06
C LEU A 11 -2.41 4.69 -13.51
N LYS A 12 -2.93 4.14 -14.60
CA LYS A 12 -4.30 4.35 -15.06
C LYS A 12 -4.96 2.99 -15.25
N ILE A 13 -5.71 2.57 -14.25
CA ILE A 13 -6.28 1.24 -14.15
C ILE A 13 -7.79 1.31 -14.33
N SER A 14 -8.31 0.46 -15.22
CA SER A 14 -9.74 0.32 -15.49
C SER A 14 -10.29 -0.97 -14.88
N LYS A 15 -11.63 -1.10 -14.85
CA LYS A 15 -12.35 -2.29 -14.37
C LYS A 15 -11.88 -3.58 -15.03
N LYS A 16 -11.55 -3.56 -16.31
CA LYS A 16 -11.08 -4.75 -17.03
C LYS A 16 -9.79 -5.32 -16.39
N PHE A 17 -8.88 -4.47 -15.98
CA PHE A 17 -7.65 -4.88 -15.31
C PHE A 17 -7.90 -5.34 -13.87
N PHE A 18 -8.87 -4.73 -13.20
CA PHE A 18 -9.22 -5.02 -11.80
C PHE A 18 -9.53 -6.52 -11.58
N VAL A 19 -10.29 -7.13 -12.45
CA VAL A 19 -10.71 -8.56 -12.32
C VAL A 19 -9.51 -9.49 -12.23
N SER A 20 -8.40 -9.17 -12.90
CA SER A 20 -7.20 -10.03 -12.98
C SER A 20 -6.25 -9.87 -11.80
N CYS A 21 -6.32 -8.76 -11.03
CA CYS A 21 -5.32 -8.45 -10.01
C CYS A 21 -5.88 -7.63 -8.83
N GLN A 22 -7.12 -7.90 -8.43
CA GLN A 22 -7.79 -7.15 -7.35
C GLN A 22 -7.06 -7.16 -6.00
N ASP A 23 -6.29 -8.20 -5.73
CA ASP A 23 -5.55 -8.35 -4.47
C ASP A 23 -4.27 -7.51 -4.40
N GLU A 24 -3.76 -7.09 -5.55
CA GLU A 24 -2.57 -6.24 -5.66
C GLU A 24 -2.87 -4.74 -5.51
N PHE A 25 -4.15 -4.34 -5.55
CA PHE A 25 -4.53 -2.93 -5.51
C PHE A 25 -4.03 -2.17 -4.28
N PRO A 26 -4.06 -2.71 -3.04
CA PRO A 26 -3.49 -2.02 -1.89
C PRO A 26 -2.01 -1.68 -2.10
N LEU A 27 -1.24 -2.59 -2.68
CA LEU A 27 0.17 -2.34 -3.00
C LEU A 27 0.32 -1.31 -4.13
N MET A 28 -0.52 -1.36 -5.16
CA MET A 28 -0.52 -0.35 -6.23
C MET A 28 -0.84 1.05 -5.70
N PHE A 29 -1.76 1.17 -4.74
CA PHE A 29 -2.05 2.44 -4.06
C PHE A 29 -0.81 2.94 -3.30
N ALA A 30 -0.13 2.05 -2.56
CA ALA A 30 1.08 2.39 -1.83
C ALA A 30 2.19 2.90 -2.77
N ILE A 31 2.47 2.19 -3.85
CA ILE A 31 3.50 2.59 -4.84
C ILE A 31 3.11 3.91 -5.51
N SER A 32 1.83 4.12 -5.83
CA SER A 32 1.33 5.34 -6.46
C SER A 32 1.60 6.61 -5.66
N CYS A 33 1.81 6.48 -4.34
CA CYS A 33 2.20 7.62 -3.49
C CYS A 33 3.52 8.26 -3.91
N LEU A 34 4.42 7.47 -4.51
CA LEU A 34 5.78 7.88 -4.86
C LEU A 34 5.95 8.18 -6.35
N LEU A 35 4.91 7.98 -7.16
CA LEU A 35 4.96 8.27 -8.58
C LEU A 35 4.70 9.76 -8.86
N PRO A 36 5.36 10.37 -9.85
CA PRO A 36 5.09 11.76 -10.23
C PRO A 36 3.75 11.88 -10.94
N GLY A 37 2.79 12.66 -10.40
CA GLY A 37 1.50 12.92 -11.02
C GLY A 37 0.33 12.15 -10.40
N ILE A 38 -0.72 11.87 -11.18
CA ILE A 38 -1.99 11.34 -10.68
C ILE A 38 -2.19 9.92 -11.18
N SER A 39 -2.20 8.95 -10.26
CA SER A 39 -2.66 7.58 -10.54
C SER A 39 -4.17 7.49 -10.35
N VAL A 40 -4.84 6.81 -11.28
CA VAL A 40 -6.31 6.70 -11.31
C VAL A 40 -6.71 5.23 -11.42
N PHE A 41 -7.57 4.81 -10.52
CA PHE A 41 -8.10 3.46 -10.42
C PHE A 41 -9.62 3.51 -10.48
N ARG A 42 -10.25 2.87 -11.47
CA ARG A 42 -11.69 2.86 -11.69
C ARG A 42 -12.26 1.45 -11.73
N GLY A 43 -13.54 1.34 -11.33
CA GLY A 43 -14.24 0.06 -11.30
C GLY A 43 -13.71 -0.85 -10.18
N ILE A 44 -13.40 -0.25 -9.02
CA ILE A 44 -12.77 -0.90 -7.87
C ILE A 44 -13.75 -1.14 -6.71
N GLU A 45 -15.05 -1.07 -6.98
CA GLU A 45 -16.12 -1.16 -5.98
C GLU A 45 -16.04 -2.41 -5.10
N ASP A 46 -15.55 -3.53 -5.66
CA ASP A 46 -15.43 -4.79 -4.92
C ASP A 46 -14.36 -4.77 -3.83
N LEU A 47 -13.42 -3.82 -3.88
CA LEU A 47 -12.43 -3.62 -2.81
C LEU A 47 -13.06 -3.19 -1.48
N ALA A 48 -14.28 -2.66 -1.51
CA ALA A 48 -15.02 -2.31 -0.30
C ALA A 48 -15.57 -3.52 0.45
N ASN A 49 -15.69 -4.67 -0.24
CA ASN A 49 -16.32 -5.90 0.24
C ASN A 49 -15.30 -7.05 0.42
N LYS A 50 -14.05 -6.73 0.69
CA LYS A 50 -12.99 -7.69 1.01
C LYS A 50 -12.92 -7.92 2.52
N GLU A 51 -11.82 -8.52 3.02
CA GLU A 51 -11.58 -8.74 4.47
C GLU A 51 -11.67 -7.41 5.25
N SER A 52 -11.42 -6.30 4.57
CA SER A 52 -11.69 -4.93 5.02
C SER A 52 -12.17 -4.09 3.84
N ASN A 53 -12.69 -2.89 4.12
CA ASN A 53 -12.88 -1.91 3.06
C ASN A 53 -11.51 -1.34 2.65
N ARG A 54 -10.85 -2.01 1.67
CA ARG A 54 -9.47 -1.70 1.25
C ARG A 54 -9.31 -0.26 0.74
N ILE A 55 -10.32 0.31 0.11
CA ILE A 55 -10.31 1.73 -0.33
C ILE A 55 -10.20 2.65 0.89
N LYS A 56 -11.05 2.44 1.90
CA LYS A 56 -11.10 3.23 3.12
C LYS A 56 -9.82 3.09 3.94
N GLU A 57 -9.35 1.86 4.13
CA GLU A 57 -8.16 1.60 4.98
C GLU A 57 -6.88 2.15 4.34
N MET A 58 -6.69 1.98 3.04
CA MET A 58 -5.58 2.62 2.35
C MET A 58 -5.69 4.14 2.38
N GLY A 59 -6.89 4.71 2.23
CA GLY A 59 -7.12 6.15 2.38
C GLY A 59 -6.68 6.68 3.74
N LYS A 60 -6.93 5.95 4.84
CA LYS A 60 -6.43 6.33 6.18
C LYS A 60 -4.89 6.38 6.23
N ILE A 61 -4.21 5.39 5.62
CA ILE A 61 -2.75 5.34 5.55
C ILE A 61 -2.21 6.52 4.74
N LEU A 62 -2.79 6.78 3.56
CA LEU A 62 -2.41 7.92 2.72
C LEU A 62 -2.55 9.27 3.45
N LYS A 63 -3.62 9.44 4.22
CA LYS A 63 -3.86 10.64 5.03
C LYS A 63 -2.78 10.81 6.11
N GLN A 64 -2.36 9.74 6.79
CA GLN A 64 -1.31 9.79 7.83
C GLN A 64 0.02 10.30 7.27
N ILE A 65 0.38 9.93 6.06
CA ILE A 65 1.61 10.36 5.40
C ILE A 65 1.44 11.64 4.57
N GLY A 66 0.24 12.24 4.59
CA GLY A 66 -0.04 13.52 3.93
C GLY A 66 -0.09 13.46 2.41
N ILE A 67 -0.41 12.30 1.85
CA ILE A 67 -0.68 12.16 0.41
C ILE A 67 -2.10 12.61 0.12
N LYS A 68 -2.24 13.52 -0.85
CA LYS A 68 -3.56 13.93 -1.35
C LYS A 68 -4.17 12.79 -2.18
N PHE A 69 -5.41 12.48 -1.91
CA PHE A 69 -6.17 11.51 -2.69
C PHE A 69 -7.65 11.90 -2.75
N PHE A 70 -8.35 11.32 -3.71
CA PHE A 70 -9.79 11.27 -3.81
C PHE A 70 -10.23 9.82 -3.79
N ALA A 71 -11.27 9.49 -3.06
CA ALA A 71 -11.85 8.15 -3.03
C ALA A 71 -13.38 8.24 -3.08
N SER A 72 -13.99 7.43 -3.93
CA SER A 72 -15.42 7.15 -4.01
C SER A 72 -15.67 5.65 -3.81
N LYS A 73 -16.91 5.21 -4.07
CA LYS A 73 -17.27 3.79 -4.01
C LYS A 73 -16.49 2.95 -5.03
N ASP A 74 -16.20 3.49 -6.21
CA ASP A 74 -15.70 2.79 -7.37
C ASP A 74 -14.42 3.40 -8.00
N GLU A 75 -13.92 4.49 -7.40
CA GLU A 75 -12.74 5.18 -7.92
C GLU A 75 -11.80 5.62 -6.79
N MET A 76 -10.51 5.52 -7.06
CA MET A 76 -9.46 6.14 -6.25
C MET A 76 -8.48 6.89 -7.15
N ARG A 77 -8.19 8.16 -6.79
CA ARG A 77 -7.14 8.99 -7.42
C ARG A 77 -6.11 9.31 -6.37
N ILE A 78 -4.84 9.04 -6.67
CA ILE A 78 -3.72 9.29 -5.78
C ILE A 78 -2.80 10.30 -6.44
N TYR A 79 -2.59 11.42 -5.77
CA TYR A 79 -1.70 12.49 -6.19
C TYR A 79 -0.31 12.18 -5.63
N GLY A 80 0.47 11.43 -6.38
CA GLY A 80 1.76 10.95 -5.94
C GLY A 80 2.79 12.08 -5.78
N ASN A 81 3.71 11.87 -4.86
CA ASN A 81 4.77 12.82 -4.56
C ASN A 81 6.11 12.08 -4.37
N PRO A 82 6.98 12.03 -5.41
CA PRO A 82 8.28 11.37 -5.30
C PRO A 82 9.24 12.06 -4.32
N TYR A 83 8.94 13.29 -3.92
CA TYR A 83 9.71 14.07 -2.93
C TYR A 83 8.99 14.17 -1.58
N LEU A 84 8.26 13.12 -1.20
CA LEU A 84 7.49 13.07 0.04
C LEU A 84 8.37 13.38 1.26
N LYS A 85 8.05 14.48 1.98
CA LYS A 85 8.72 14.82 3.23
C LYS A 85 8.23 13.90 4.35
N ILE A 86 9.13 13.10 4.92
CA ILE A 86 8.81 12.06 5.91
C ILE A 86 8.93 12.53 7.37
N LYS A 87 9.59 13.67 7.60
CA LYS A 87 9.84 14.18 8.96
C LYS A 87 8.54 14.25 9.77
N ASN A 88 8.54 13.65 10.95
CA ASN A 88 7.39 13.58 11.88
C ASN A 88 6.17 12.81 11.37
N LYS A 89 6.28 12.03 10.30
CA LYS A 89 5.21 11.17 9.82
C LYS A 89 5.36 9.76 10.38
N LYS A 90 4.21 9.11 10.65
CA LYS A 90 4.15 7.73 11.13
C LYS A 90 2.98 7.02 10.45
N ILE A 91 3.14 5.74 10.17
CA ILE A 91 2.07 4.86 9.70
C ILE A 91 1.62 4.01 10.89
N ASN A 92 0.38 4.21 11.34
CA ASN A 92 -0.22 3.40 12.39
C ASN A 92 -1.42 2.64 11.83
N VAL A 93 -1.35 1.32 11.87
CA VAL A 93 -2.44 0.42 11.49
C VAL A 93 -2.83 -0.41 12.71
N SER A 94 -4.08 -0.31 13.15
CA SER A 94 -4.61 -1.06 14.29
C SER A 94 -6.07 -1.47 14.04
N GLY A 95 -6.45 -2.64 14.56
CA GLY A 95 -7.81 -3.17 14.40
C GLY A 95 -8.13 -3.61 12.96
N ILE A 96 -7.13 -3.83 12.15
CA ILE A 96 -7.24 -4.34 10.78
C ILE A 96 -6.70 -5.77 10.77
N PHE A 97 -7.48 -6.68 10.19
CA PHE A 97 -7.12 -8.10 10.00
C PHE A 97 -6.90 -8.46 8.54
N ASP A 98 -6.85 -7.46 7.67
CA ASP A 98 -6.58 -7.63 6.23
C ASP A 98 -5.06 -7.64 5.97
N HIS A 99 -4.54 -8.83 5.66
CA HIS A 99 -3.12 -9.05 5.40
C HIS A 99 -2.60 -8.23 4.21
N ARG A 100 -3.44 -7.92 3.20
CA ARG A 100 -3.05 -7.10 2.04
C ARG A 100 -2.79 -5.64 2.43
N ILE A 101 -3.60 -5.11 3.35
CA ILE A 101 -3.40 -3.76 3.90
C ILE A 101 -2.11 -3.71 4.73
N LEU A 102 -1.90 -4.72 5.59
CA LEU A 102 -0.71 -4.78 6.45
C LEU A 102 0.59 -4.89 5.64
N MET A 103 0.62 -5.79 4.63
CA MET A 103 1.77 -5.93 3.74
C MET A 103 2.04 -4.63 2.96
N SER A 104 0.98 -3.99 2.42
CA SER A 104 1.13 -2.74 1.66
C SER A 104 1.63 -1.60 2.52
N ALA A 105 1.18 -1.50 3.78
CA ALA A 105 1.66 -0.52 4.74
C ALA A 105 3.14 -0.77 5.09
N ALA A 106 3.56 -2.03 5.27
CA ALA A 106 4.95 -2.39 5.51
C ALA A 106 5.85 -2.01 4.33
N ILE A 107 5.45 -2.35 3.10
CA ILE A 107 6.20 -1.96 1.89
C ILE A 107 6.28 -0.44 1.74
N LEU A 108 5.17 0.28 1.97
CA LEU A 108 5.17 1.74 1.91
C LEU A 108 6.12 2.35 2.95
N SER A 109 6.14 1.80 4.16
CA SER A 109 7.07 2.19 5.22
C SER A 109 8.52 2.02 4.78
N LEU A 110 8.86 0.87 4.17
CA LEU A 110 10.20 0.60 3.64
C LEU A 110 10.60 1.57 2.52
N LEU A 111 9.73 1.75 1.54
CA LEU A 111 10.00 2.61 0.38
C LEU A 111 10.18 4.08 0.77
N THR A 112 9.54 4.52 1.84
CA THR A 112 9.57 5.91 2.28
C THR A 112 10.53 6.18 3.45
N GLY A 113 10.95 5.16 4.18
CA GLY A 113 11.68 5.30 5.45
C GLY A 113 10.81 5.87 6.60
N ILE A 114 9.47 5.85 6.46
CA ILE A 114 8.55 6.29 7.50
C ILE A 114 8.39 5.17 8.53
N ASN A 115 8.57 5.48 9.82
CA ASN A 115 8.31 4.53 10.88
C ASN A 115 6.86 4.06 10.88
N SER A 116 6.65 2.76 11.08
CA SER A 116 5.30 2.20 11.15
C SER A 116 5.08 1.37 12.40
N LYS A 117 3.82 1.38 12.90
CA LYS A 117 3.32 0.48 13.92
C LYS A 117 2.13 -0.28 13.34
N LEU A 118 2.34 -1.56 13.04
CA LEU A 118 1.36 -2.42 12.38
C LEU A 118 0.93 -3.49 13.39
N LYS A 119 -0.26 -3.32 13.99
CA LYS A 119 -0.83 -4.32 14.90
C LYS A 119 -1.47 -5.45 14.10
N ASN A 120 -1.58 -6.64 14.71
CA ASN A 120 -2.13 -7.85 14.10
C ASN A 120 -1.34 -8.33 12.87
N PHE A 121 -0.04 -8.05 12.83
CA PHE A 121 0.80 -8.38 11.67
C PHE A 121 0.96 -9.90 11.48
N GLU A 122 0.68 -10.71 12.50
CA GLU A 122 0.60 -12.18 12.43
C GLU A 122 -0.39 -12.65 11.34
N GLN A 123 -1.41 -11.86 11.00
CA GLN A 123 -2.36 -12.15 9.92
C GLN A 123 -1.69 -12.26 8.54
N VAL A 124 -0.54 -11.63 8.35
CA VAL A 124 0.24 -11.77 7.12
C VAL A 124 0.74 -13.21 6.95
N GLY A 125 1.02 -13.90 8.05
CA GLY A 125 1.48 -15.29 8.03
C GLY A 125 0.49 -16.28 7.40
N THR A 126 -0.79 -15.98 7.39
CA THR A 126 -1.82 -16.84 6.77
C THR A 126 -1.70 -16.90 5.25
N SER A 127 -1.23 -15.83 4.61
CA SER A 127 -1.14 -15.73 3.14
C SER A 127 0.30 -15.69 2.64
N CYS A 128 1.22 -15.18 3.43
CA CYS A 128 2.63 -15.06 3.08
C CYS A 128 3.52 -15.32 4.32
N PRO A 129 3.68 -16.61 4.73
CA PRO A 129 4.43 -16.96 5.94
C PRO A 129 5.86 -16.43 5.98
N ASN A 130 6.49 -16.32 4.81
CA ASN A 130 7.87 -15.88 4.66
C ASN A 130 8.02 -14.37 4.37
N PHE A 131 6.95 -13.57 4.49
CA PHE A 131 6.97 -12.16 4.11
C PHE A 131 8.11 -11.40 4.81
N LEU A 132 8.17 -11.43 6.15
CA LEU A 132 9.20 -10.72 6.90
C LEU A 132 10.60 -11.24 6.59
N SER A 133 10.80 -12.56 6.55
CA SER A 133 12.12 -13.14 6.25
C SER A 133 12.60 -12.78 4.85
N THR A 134 11.68 -12.68 3.88
CA THR A 134 11.99 -12.23 2.52
C THR A 134 12.40 -10.75 2.51
N ILE A 135 11.64 -9.91 3.20
CA ILE A 135 11.96 -8.48 3.33
C ILE A 135 13.32 -8.30 4.03
N PHE A 136 13.59 -9.03 5.11
CA PHE A 136 14.89 -8.99 5.79
C PHE A 136 16.06 -9.31 4.86
N LYS A 137 15.93 -10.30 4.03
CA LYS A 137 16.96 -10.67 3.04
C LYS A 137 17.21 -9.57 2.01
N LEU A 138 16.17 -8.81 1.66
CA LEU A 138 16.25 -7.77 0.62
C LEU A 138 16.79 -6.43 1.14
N VAL A 139 16.46 -6.03 2.37
CA VAL A 139 16.73 -4.66 2.86
C VAL A 139 17.51 -4.59 4.17
N GLY A 140 17.92 -5.71 4.74
CA GLY A 140 18.63 -5.75 6.03
C GLY A 140 17.68 -5.67 7.24
N ARG A 141 18.15 -5.16 8.38
CA ARG A 141 17.48 -5.31 9.67
C ARG A 141 16.11 -4.64 9.79
N PHE A 142 15.13 -5.41 10.28
CA PHE A 142 13.93 -4.92 10.95
C PHE A 142 14.03 -5.23 12.45
N GLU A 143 13.74 -4.29 13.32
CA GLU A 143 13.58 -4.55 14.74
C GLU A 143 12.11 -4.94 15.01
N ARG A 144 11.90 -6.07 15.70
CA ARG A 144 10.61 -6.40 16.31
C ARG A 144 10.57 -5.76 17.68
N GLU A 145 9.64 -4.84 17.90
CA GLU A 145 9.22 -4.51 19.26
C GLU A 145 8.27 -5.65 19.73
N ASN A 146 8.64 -6.32 20.81
CA ASN A 146 7.79 -7.29 21.51
C ASN A 146 6.61 -6.60 22.20
#